data_6800995b7e1f0111a42702bea9b55776
#
_entry.id   6800995b7e1f0111a42702bea9b55776
#
_cell.length_a   1.000
_cell.length_b   1.000
_cell.length_c   1.000
_cell.angle_alpha   90.00
_cell.angle_beta   90.00
_cell.angle_gamma   90.00
#
_symmetry.space_group_name_H-M   'P 1'
#
loop_
_entity.id
_entity.type
_entity.pdbx_description
1 polymer ?
#
loop_
_entity_poly.entity_id
_entity_poly.type
_entity_poly.pdbx_seq_one_letter_code
_entity_poly.pdbx_strand_id
1 'polypeptide(L)'
;MIMQTTHRFFHAYSGVAKQIKTEEEGIKNVYRQAEDLGGVFTRIVRGLPEGSVANFSPSVIKHGDRTLIAWRTQPEPFYFLPDNNYAYMNRTPTEVYIGELANDSTIMGAKKIRSKPHRLSYEDPRLFHGPDKELYVQFVGSTYASSYNKGGKKLFDHPKVVVCHVNAEGEAVHPAIPPIGENKTIGKAEKNWCFFSHKDELKCLYSTRPLVIECEKDKTTNVDTSILDTVTGGSATFNSLPPISLGYGHIVFYHWKHMTKDNTGLTYLLYHLGAYMVDKDFTKITHIDPKPLFSGSLNDRLISWTNADGNIVSFQPAVILPFGAYVENTDLVMSLGVNDAFMGVFRCPIENLVKRLTPVT
;
A
#
# COMPACT_ATOMS: atom_id res chain seq x y z
N MET A 1 3.35 -24.30 8.67
CA MET A 1 2.08 -23.65 8.33
C MET A 1 2.03 -23.14 6.89
N ILE A 2 3.06 -22.49 6.35
CA ILE A 2 3.16 -22.09 4.93
C ILE A 2 3.07 -23.31 3.97
N MET A 3 3.62 -24.46 4.35
CA MET A 3 3.53 -25.69 3.54
C MET A 3 2.11 -26.25 3.37
N GLN A 4 1.20 -26.03 4.33
CA GLN A 4 -0.17 -26.55 4.21
C GLN A 4 -1.05 -25.70 3.30
N THR A 5 -0.80 -24.40 3.23
CA THR A 5 -1.52 -23.48 2.34
C THR A 5 -1.08 -23.63 0.87
N THR A 6 0.19 -23.92 0.64
CA THR A 6 0.71 -24.22 -0.68
C THR A 6 0.08 -25.46 -1.32
N HIS A 7 -0.26 -26.50 -0.53
CA HIS A 7 -0.85 -27.74 -1.06
C HIS A 7 -2.20 -27.56 -1.79
N ARG A 8 -3.03 -26.60 -1.38
CA ARG A 8 -4.32 -26.31 -2.06
C ARG A 8 -4.17 -25.62 -3.41
N PHE A 9 -3.10 -24.89 -3.60
CA PHE A 9 -2.79 -24.22 -4.88
C PHE A 9 -2.29 -25.19 -5.96
N PHE A 10 -1.61 -26.26 -5.55
CA PHE A 10 -1.00 -27.24 -6.43
C PHE A 10 -1.98 -28.00 -7.31
N HIS A 11 -3.18 -28.29 -6.81
CA HIS A 11 -4.18 -29.02 -7.60
C HIS A 11 -4.67 -28.27 -8.84
N ALA A 12 -4.46 -26.94 -8.90
CA ALA A 12 -4.91 -26.15 -10.04
C ALA A 12 -3.86 -26.02 -11.16
N TYR A 13 -2.57 -26.23 -10.85
CA TYR A 13 -1.47 -25.91 -11.78
C TYR A 13 -0.41 -26.98 -11.95
N SER A 14 -0.56 -28.17 -11.34
CA SER A 14 0.42 -29.28 -11.41
C SER A 14 1.90 -28.86 -11.18
N GLY A 15 2.11 -27.77 -10.45
CA GLY A 15 3.44 -27.26 -10.15
C GLY A 15 3.91 -27.59 -8.74
N VAL A 16 5.21 -27.50 -8.50
CA VAL A 16 5.83 -27.72 -7.18
C VAL A 16 6.26 -26.37 -6.60
N ALA A 17 5.69 -25.98 -5.44
CA ALA A 17 6.16 -24.78 -4.73
C ALA A 17 7.56 -25.02 -4.18
N LYS A 18 8.43 -24.10 -4.49
CA LYS A 18 9.77 -24.06 -3.90
C LYS A 18 9.83 -22.84 -2.99
N GLN A 19 9.91 -23.08 -1.69
CA GLN A 19 10.28 -22.01 -0.78
C GLN A 19 11.72 -21.62 -1.08
N ILE A 20 11.93 -20.40 -1.54
CA ILE A 20 13.26 -19.93 -1.95
C ILE A 20 14.04 -19.47 -0.72
N LYS A 21 13.34 -18.92 0.28
CA LYS A 21 13.95 -18.36 1.49
C LYS A 21 13.04 -18.53 2.69
N THR A 22 13.63 -18.48 3.89
CA THR A 22 12.88 -18.32 5.12
C THR A 22 12.22 -16.92 5.15
N GLU A 23 11.17 -16.77 5.96
CA GLU A 23 10.53 -15.46 6.16
C GLU A 23 11.55 -14.40 6.58
N GLU A 24 12.47 -14.73 7.49
CA GLU A 24 13.51 -13.84 7.98
C GLU A 24 14.46 -13.40 6.86
N GLU A 25 14.85 -14.30 5.96
CA GLU A 25 15.69 -13.94 4.81
C GLU A 25 14.97 -13.03 3.84
N GLY A 26 13.66 -13.22 3.64
CA GLY A 26 12.84 -12.39 2.73
C GLY A 26 12.64 -10.96 3.21
N ILE A 27 12.77 -10.69 4.50
CA ILE A 27 12.63 -9.34 5.09
C ILE A 27 13.96 -8.67 5.44
N LYS A 28 15.11 -9.36 5.30
CA LYS A 28 16.43 -8.77 5.59
C LYS A 28 16.69 -7.46 4.86
N ASN A 29 16.20 -7.34 3.64
CA ASN A 29 16.41 -6.14 2.86
C ASN A 29 15.69 -4.92 3.46
N VAL A 30 14.47 -5.08 4.00
CA VAL A 30 13.77 -3.97 4.64
C VAL A 30 14.45 -3.55 5.94
N TYR A 31 14.98 -4.47 6.72
CA TYR A 31 15.76 -4.14 7.92
C TYR A 31 17.00 -3.31 7.57
N ARG A 32 17.80 -3.76 6.60
CA ARG A 32 19.00 -3.04 6.15
C ARG A 32 18.64 -1.64 5.64
N GLN A 33 17.64 -1.51 4.80
CA GLN A 33 17.24 -0.20 4.28
C GLN A 33 16.70 0.72 5.38
N ALA A 34 16.04 0.18 6.39
CA ALA A 34 15.61 0.94 7.56
C ALA A 34 16.83 1.47 8.36
N GLU A 35 17.85 0.63 8.56
CA GLU A 35 19.13 1.03 9.20
C GLU A 35 19.87 2.08 8.37
N ASP A 36 19.92 1.94 7.05
CA ASP A 36 20.52 2.93 6.13
C ASP A 36 19.84 4.31 6.22
N LEU A 37 18.56 4.34 6.61
CA LEU A 37 17.80 5.57 6.89
C LEU A 37 17.98 6.06 8.35
N GLY A 38 18.80 5.38 9.14
CA GLY A 38 19.01 5.67 10.56
C GLY A 38 17.77 5.36 11.41
N GLY A 39 16.99 4.38 11.01
CA GLY A 39 15.76 3.96 11.68
C GLY A 39 15.74 2.46 11.99
N VAL A 40 14.60 2.03 12.50
CA VAL A 40 14.33 0.64 12.87
C VAL A 40 13.02 0.19 12.25
N PHE A 41 13.02 -0.99 11.64
CA PHE A 41 11.81 -1.69 11.23
C PHE A 41 11.45 -2.77 12.25
N THR A 42 10.21 -2.76 12.74
CA THR A 42 9.69 -3.78 13.65
C THR A 42 8.52 -4.51 12.98
N ARG A 43 8.66 -5.82 12.78
CA ARG A 43 7.61 -6.67 12.21
C ARG A 43 6.45 -6.82 13.20
N ILE A 44 5.22 -6.75 12.71
CA ILE A 44 3.99 -7.03 13.46
C ILE A 44 3.67 -8.52 13.29
N VAL A 45 3.65 -9.25 14.42
CA VAL A 45 3.38 -10.71 14.43
C VAL A 45 2.32 -11.12 15.46
N ARG A 46 1.86 -10.20 16.30
CA ARG A 46 0.91 -10.46 17.38
C ARG A 46 -0.41 -9.72 17.19
N GLY A 47 -1.50 -10.36 17.61
CA GLY A 47 -2.84 -9.77 17.52
C GLY A 47 -3.45 -9.84 16.12
N LEU A 48 -2.85 -10.61 15.21
CA LEU A 48 -3.37 -10.83 13.87
C LEU A 48 -4.59 -11.77 13.91
N PRO A 49 -5.53 -11.61 12.96
CA PRO A 49 -6.71 -12.47 12.89
C PRO A 49 -6.32 -13.94 12.73
N GLU A 50 -7.05 -14.81 13.43
CA GLU A 50 -6.85 -16.23 13.33
C GLU A 50 -7.06 -16.73 11.89
N GLY A 51 -6.18 -17.61 11.43
CA GLY A 51 -6.22 -18.17 10.07
C GLY A 51 -5.73 -17.25 8.96
N SER A 52 -5.35 -16.01 9.26
CA SER A 52 -4.69 -15.14 8.28
C SER A 52 -3.25 -15.60 8.04
N VAL A 53 -2.87 -15.71 6.76
CA VAL A 53 -1.50 -16.08 6.36
C VAL A 53 -0.72 -14.87 5.89
N ALA A 54 -1.35 -14.04 5.06
CA ALA A 54 -0.75 -12.80 4.58
C ALA A 54 -1.44 -11.60 5.21
N ASN A 55 -0.65 -10.72 5.82
CA ASN A 55 -1.09 -9.47 6.42
C ASN A 55 -0.20 -8.35 5.88
N PHE A 56 -0.78 -7.41 5.14
CA PHE A 56 -0.03 -6.41 4.38
C PHE A 56 -0.85 -5.14 4.13
N SER A 57 -0.30 -4.20 3.39
CA SER A 57 -0.88 -2.87 3.15
C SER A 57 -1.32 -2.16 4.46
N PRO A 58 -0.45 -2.09 5.49
CA PRO A 58 -0.84 -1.48 6.77
C PRO A 58 -0.86 0.04 6.68
N SER A 59 -1.85 0.66 7.30
CA SER A 59 -1.96 2.10 7.47
C SER A 59 -2.03 2.46 8.94
N VAL A 60 -1.08 3.22 9.46
CA VAL A 60 -1.07 3.72 10.84
C VAL A 60 -1.41 5.19 10.90
N ILE A 61 -2.07 5.59 11.99
CA ILE A 61 -2.36 6.98 12.32
C ILE A 61 -2.40 7.18 13.83
N LYS A 62 -2.00 8.38 14.29
CA LYS A 62 -2.24 8.81 15.67
C LYS A 62 -3.66 9.36 15.77
N HIS A 63 -4.46 8.89 16.72
CA HIS A 63 -5.81 9.40 17.00
C HIS A 63 -5.99 9.57 18.51
N GLY A 64 -5.92 10.80 18.99
CA GLY A 64 -5.76 11.09 20.42
C GLY A 64 -4.49 10.45 20.96
N ASP A 65 -4.60 9.73 22.07
CA ASP A 65 -3.45 9.04 22.69
C ASP A 65 -3.19 7.65 22.09
N ARG A 66 -4.06 7.16 21.23
CA ARG A 66 -3.96 5.83 20.61
C ARG A 66 -3.28 5.90 19.26
N THR A 67 -2.54 4.85 18.93
CA THR A 67 -2.10 4.57 17.58
C THR A 67 -3.03 3.54 16.97
N LEU A 68 -3.73 3.89 15.89
CA LEU A 68 -4.61 2.97 15.19
C LEU A 68 -3.91 2.43 13.93
N ILE A 69 -4.25 1.20 13.58
CA ILE A 69 -3.76 0.53 12.39
C ILE A 69 -4.92 -0.12 11.63
N ALA A 70 -4.96 0.11 10.32
CA ALA A 70 -5.81 -0.67 9.41
C ALA A 70 -4.91 -1.45 8.46
N TRP A 71 -5.31 -2.68 8.12
CA TRP A 71 -4.48 -3.51 7.23
C TRP A 71 -5.33 -4.48 6.44
N ARG A 72 -4.76 -4.97 5.37
CA ARG A 72 -5.34 -6.00 4.50
C ARG A 72 -4.87 -7.38 4.95
N THR A 73 -5.78 -8.35 4.93
CA THR A 73 -5.46 -9.74 5.23
C THR A 73 -6.08 -10.70 4.23
N GLN A 74 -5.45 -11.83 4.06
CA GLN A 74 -5.96 -12.95 3.27
C GLN A 74 -5.38 -14.27 3.75
N PRO A 75 -6.06 -15.41 3.47
CA PRO A 75 -5.61 -16.74 3.88
C PRO A 75 -4.39 -17.23 3.08
N GLU A 76 -4.05 -16.58 1.98
CA GLU A 76 -2.96 -16.98 1.08
C GLU A 76 -2.18 -15.75 0.60
N PRO A 77 -0.85 -15.86 0.39
CA PRO A 77 -0.05 -14.78 -0.18
C PRO A 77 -0.44 -14.45 -1.63
N PHE A 78 -0.10 -13.27 -2.10
CA PHE A 78 -0.24 -12.89 -3.50
C PHE A 78 0.86 -13.47 -4.39
N TYR A 79 0.48 -13.80 -5.63
CA TYR A 79 1.39 -14.28 -6.64
C TYR A 79 1.10 -13.65 -8.00
N PHE A 80 2.14 -13.46 -8.79
CA PHE A 80 2.05 -13.00 -10.18
C PHE A 80 2.53 -14.09 -11.12
N LEU A 81 1.92 -14.15 -12.32
CA LEU A 81 2.41 -14.98 -13.39
C LEU A 81 3.57 -14.28 -14.13
N PRO A 82 4.62 -15.02 -14.56
CA PRO A 82 5.80 -14.44 -15.20
C PRO A 82 5.51 -13.68 -16.50
N ASP A 83 4.47 -14.06 -17.24
CA ASP A 83 4.20 -13.60 -18.60
C ASP A 83 3.42 -12.29 -18.72
N ASN A 84 3.67 -11.32 -17.86
CA ASN A 84 3.01 -10.00 -17.90
C ASN A 84 1.49 -9.98 -17.72
N ASN A 85 0.84 -11.11 -17.63
CA ASN A 85 -0.56 -11.16 -17.34
C ASN A 85 -0.71 -11.04 -15.81
N TYR A 86 -1.18 -9.89 -15.36
CA TYR A 86 -1.60 -9.61 -13.98
C TYR A 86 -2.77 -10.51 -13.56
N ALA A 87 -2.67 -11.80 -13.80
CA ALA A 87 -3.61 -12.74 -13.26
C ALA A 87 -3.24 -12.97 -11.80
N TYR A 88 -3.92 -12.25 -10.91
CA TYR A 88 -3.94 -12.63 -9.51
C TYR A 88 -4.41 -14.08 -9.42
N MET A 89 -3.51 -14.96 -9.05
CA MET A 89 -3.87 -16.36 -8.89
C MET A 89 -4.70 -16.60 -7.65
N ASN A 90 -4.73 -15.61 -6.74
CA ASN A 90 -5.53 -15.70 -5.54
C ASN A 90 -6.98 -15.29 -5.80
N ARG A 91 -7.88 -16.24 -5.64
CA ARG A 91 -9.33 -16.05 -5.78
C ARG A 91 -10.02 -15.75 -4.46
N THR A 92 -9.28 -15.71 -3.37
CA THR A 92 -9.85 -15.47 -2.03
C THR A 92 -10.08 -13.98 -1.83
N PRO A 93 -11.28 -13.56 -1.40
CA PRO A 93 -11.55 -12.18 -1.08
C PRO A 93 -10.56 -11.68 -0.03
N THR A 94 -10.04 -10.49 -0.23
CA THR A 94 -9.24 -9.84 0.78
C THR A 94 -10.14 -9.08 1.74
N GLU A 95 -9.71 -9.01 2.97
CA GLU A 95 -10.43 -8.39 4.06
C GLU A 95 -9.60 -7.28 4.67
N VAL A 96 -10.25 -6.22 5.14
CA VAL A 96 -9.61 -5.16 5.89
C VAL A 96 -10.01 -5.25 7.35
N TYR A 97 -9.01 -5.14 8.20
CA TYR A 97 -9.17 -5.06 9.65
C TYR A 97 -8.70 -3.70 10.15
N ILE A 98 -9.20 -3.30 11.29
CA ILE A 98 -8.76 -2.15 12.05
C ILE A 98 -8.55 -2.56 13.50
N GLY A 99 -7.54 -1.98 14.17
CA GLY A 99 -7.23 -2.26 15.58
C GLY A 99 -6.33 -1.18 16.15
N GLU A 100 -6.01 -1.31 17.41
CA GLU A 100 -5.05 -0.46 18.10
C GLU A 100 -3.66 -1.09 18.08
N LEU A 101 -2.64 -0.32 17.74
CA LEU A 101 -1.25 -0.75 17.72
C LEU A 101 -0.56 -0.32 19.02
N ALA A 102 -0.18 -1.27 19.84
CA ALA A 102 0.60 -1.02 21.05
C ALA A 102 2.08 -0.72 20.72
N ASN A 103 2.80 -0.14 21.67
CA ASN A 103 4.20 0.25 21.51
C ASN A 103 5.13 -0.93 21.23
N ASP A 104 4.79 -2.13 21.65
CA ASP A 104 5.53 -3.37 21.39
C ASP A 104 5.18 -4.00 20.03
N SER A 105 4.46 -3.26 19.17
CA SER A 105 3.96 -3.71 17.88
C SER A 105 2.94 -4.85 17.94
N THR A 106 2.23 -5.02 19.06
CA THR A 106 1.10 -5.93 19.19
C THR A 106 -0.18 -5.20 18.76
N ILE A 107 -1.04 -5.86 17.99
CA ILE A 107 -2.36 -5.34 17.64
C ILE A 107 -3.37 -5.79 18.70
N MET A 108 -4.15 -4.83 19.19
CA MET A 108 -5.22 -5.06 20.14
C MET A 108 -6.58 -4.77 19.50
N GLY A 109 -7.61 -5.53 19.90
CA GLY A 109 -8.99 -5.25 19.53
C GLY A 109 -9.25 -5.28 18.02
N ALA A 110 -8.56 -6.15 17.27
CA ALA A 110 -8.71 -6.27 15.83
C ALA A 110 -10.17 -6.54 15.42
N LYS A 111 -10.75 -5.66 14.61
CA LYS A 111 -12.12 -5.79 14.10
C LYS A 111 -12.10 -5.77 12.57
N LYS A 112 -12.85 -6.66 11.98
CA LYS A 112 -13.05 -6.71 10.52
C LYS A 112 -13.98 -5.57 10.09
N ILE A 113 -13.54 -4.80 9.10
CA ILE A 113 -14.42 -3.83 8.45
C ILE A 113 -15.51 -4.57 7.70
N ARG A 114 -16.75 -4.32 8.08
CA ARG A 114 -17.93 -4.89 7.45
C ARG A 114 -18.63 -3.80 6.64
N SER A 115 -18.69 -3.95 5.34
CA SER A 115 -19.56 -3.13 4.51
C SER A 115 -20.64 -4.00 3.85
N LYS A 116 -21.75 -3.39 3.56
CA LYS A 116 -22.76 -3.97 2.65
C LYS A 116 -22.52 -3.38 1.25
N PRO A 117 -22.60 -4.19 0.18
CA PRO A 117 -22.91 -5.61 0.14
C PRO A 117 -21.70 -6.50 0.47
N HIS A 118 -21.94 -7.66 1.11
CA HIS A 118 -20.96 -8.63 1.61
C HIS A 118 -20.05 -9.32 0.57
N ARG A 119 -20.04 -8.82 -0.67
CA ARG A 119 -19.29 -9.42 -1.80
C ARG A 119 -18.14 -8.53 -2.29
N LEU A 120 -17.72 -7.55 -1.52
CA LEU A 120 -16.62 -6.70 -1.91
C LEU A 120 -15.30 -7.27 -1.38
N SER A 121 -14.29 -7.30 -2.22
CA SER A 121 -12.90 -7.40 -1.83
C SER A 121 -12.41 -5.99 -1.49
N TYR A 122 -11.72 -5.85 -0.37
CA TYR A 122 -11.18 -4.57 0.09
C TYR A 122 -9.67 -4.57 -0.02
N GLU A 123 -9.12 -3.52 -0.61
CA GLU A 123 -7.69 -3.39 -0.82
C GLU A 123 -7.17 -2.06 -0.29
N ASP A 124 -5.91 -2.06 0.13
CA ASP A 124 -5.09 -0.88 0.37
C ASP A 124 -5.73 0.17 1.29
N PRO A 125 -6.07 -0.19 2.54
CA PRO A 125 -6.66 0.75 3.47
C PRO A 125 -5.70 1.91 3.77
N ARG A 126 -6.24 3.13 3.89
CA ARG A 126 -5.53 4.32 4.38
C ARG A 126 -6.38 5.03 5.40
N LEU A 127 -5.82 5.22 6.58
CA LEU A 127 -6.44 6.01 7.65
C LEU A 127 -6.10 7.50 7.44
N PHE A 128 -7.07 8.38 7.70
CA PHE A 128 -6.87 9.82 7.65
C PHE A 128 -7.86 10.54 8.56
N HIS A 129 -7.54 11.77 8.97
CA HIS A 129 -8.49 12.65 9.64
C HIS A 129 -9.20 13.53 8.62
N GLY A 130 -10.52 13.64 8.77
CA GLY A 130 -11.34 14.59 8.05
C GLY A 130 -11.15 16.04 8.55
N PRO A 131 -11.78 17.02 7.88
CA PRO A 131 -11.80 18.42 8.35
C PRO A 131 -12.46 18.58 9.71
N ASP A 132 -13.40 17.72 10.05
CA ASP A 132 -14.07 17.59 11.34
C ASP A 132 -13.21 16.99 12.46
N LYS A 133 -11.96 16.59 12.11
CA LYS A 133 -11.00 15.87 12.98
C LYS A 133 -11.44 14.44 13.31
N GLU A 134 -12.55 13.97 12.78
CA GLU A 134 -12.98 12.59 12.90
C GLU A 134 -12.07 11.66 12.10
N LEU A 135 -12.09 10.40 12.48
CA LEU A 135 -11.28 9.37 11.84
C LEU A 135 -12.02 8.71 10.69
N TYR A 136 -11.35 8.60 9.58
CA TYR A 136 -11.84 7.92 8.40
C TYR A 136 -10.86 6.86 7.92
N VAL A 137 -11.38 5.84 7.25
CA VAL A 137 -10.60 4.88 6.47
C VAL A 137 -11.08 4.90 5.03
N GLN A 138 -10.15 5.06 4.10
CA GLN A 138 -10.38 4.80 2.69
C GLN A 138 -9.85 3.41 2.33
N PHE A 139 -10.45 2.77 1.37
CA PHE A 139 -9.94 1.55 0.74
C PHE A 139 -10.45 1.41 -0.68
N VAL A 140 -9.84 0.54 -1.46
CA VAL A 140 -10.33 0.20 -2.79
C VAL A 140 -11.31 -0.96 -2.65
N GLY A 141 -12.57 -0.72 -2.97
CA GLY A 141 -13.60 -1.76 -3.04
C GLY A 141 -13.74 -2.27 -4.46
N SER A 142 -13.71 -3.57 -4.67
CA SER A 142 -14.05 -4.20 -5.93
C SER A 142 -15.08 -5.29 -5.69
N THR A 143 -16.04 -5.42 -6.60
CA THR A 143 -16.91 -6.59 -6.57
C THR A 143 -16.06 -7.82 -6.87
N TYR A 144 -16.13 -8.78 -5.96
CA TYR A 144 -15.50 -10.07 -6.19
C TYR A 144 -16.27 -10.80 -7.29
N ALA A 145 -15.83 -10.59 -8.51
CA ALA A 145 -16.33 -11.38 -9.64
C ALA A 145 -15.57 -12.70 -9.70
N SER A 146 -15.94 -13.66 -8.87
CA SER A 146 -15.56 -15.08 -9.06
C SER A 146 -16.19 -15.68 -10.34
N SER A 147 -16.90 -14.89 -11.08
CA SER A 147 -17.61 -15.33 -12.28
C SER A 147 -16.85 -14.93 -13.53
N TYR A 148 -15.93 -15.79 -13.95
CA TYR A 148 -15.85 -16.04 -15.37
C TYR A 148 -17.22 -16.60 -15.77
N ASN A 149 -18.10 -15.77 -16.30
CA ASN A 149 -19.26 -16.29 -17.00
C ASN A 149 -18.78 -17.27 -18.05
N LYS A 150 -19.51 -18.36 -18.26
CA LYS A 150 -19.25 -19.39 -19.28
C LYS A 150 -19.06 -18.88 -20.70
N GLY A 151 -19.05 -17.56 -20.92
CA GLY A 151 -18.83 -16.87 -22.19
C GLY A 151 -17.65 -15.91 -22.22
N GLY A 152 -16.73 -15.93 -21.24
CA GLY A 152 -15.50 -15.12 -21.27
C GLY A 152 -15.68 -13.60 -21.09
N LYS A 153 -16.85 -13.11 -20.81
CA LYS A 153 -17.06 -11.70 -20.51
C LYS A 153 -16.69 -11.41 -19.05
N LYS A 154 -15.65 -10.60 -18.85
CA LYS A 154 -15.28 -10.06 -17.55
C LYS A 154 -16.42 -9.16 -17.03
N LEU A 155 -17.15 -9.63 -16.05
CA LEU A 155 -18.03 -8.79 -15.21
C LEU A 155 -17.19 -8.16 -14.10
N PHE A 156 -16.20 -7.35 -14.46
CA PHE A 156 -15.52 -6.51 -13.47
C PHE A 156 -16.31 -5.19 -13.36
N ASP A 157 -16.96 -5.01 -12.25
CA ASP A 157 -17.11 -3.65 -11.76
C ASP A 157 -15.70 -3.12 -11.50
N HIS A 158 -15.40 -1.96 -12.06
CA HIS A 158 -14.10 -1.34 -11.86
C HIS A 158 -13.88 -1.07 -10.37
N PRO A 159 -12.66 -1.30 -9.83
CA PRO A 159 -12.32 -0.94 -8.47
C PRO A 159 -12.65 0.54 -8.19
N LYS A 160 -13.30 0.80 -7.06
CA LYS A 160 -13.69 2.13 -6.61
C LYS A 160 -13.06 2.46 -5.28
N VAL A 161 -12.70 3.71 -5.10
CA VAL A 161 -12.29 4.20 -3.78
C VAL A 161 -13.55 4.42 -2.93
N VAL A 162 -13.55 3.83 -1.75
CA VAL A 162 -14.64 3.92 -0.76
C VAL A 162 -14.06 4.55 0.51
N VAL A 163 -14.80 5.43 1.14
CA VAL A 163 -14.46 6.07 2.40
C VAL A 163 -15.50 5.69 3.45
N CYS A 164 -15.04 5.32 4.63
CA CYS A 164 -15.88 5.05 5.79
C CYS A 164 -15.46 5.93 6.96
N HIS A 165 -16.43 6.43 7.73
CA HIS A 165 -16.17 6.97 9.04
C HIS A 165 -15.79 5.83 10.02
N VAL A 166 -14.86 6.06 10.92
CA VAL A 166 -14.48 5.12 11.98
C VAL A 166 -15.05 5.62 13.29
N ASN A 167 -16.01 4.88 13.86
CA ASN A 167 -16.66 5.28 15.11
C ASN A 167 -15.76 5.10 16.34
N ALA A 168 -16.22 5.52 17.51
CA ALA A 168 -15.47 5.44 18.77
C ALA A 168 -15.09 3.99 19.14
N GLU A 169 -15.86 3.01 18.72
CA GLU A 169 -15.60 1.58 18.92
C GLU A 169 -14.56 1.03 17.93
N GLY A 170 -14.04 1.87 17.01
CA GLY A 170 -13.09 1.46 15.99
C GLY A 170 -13.72 0.66 14.85
N GLU A 171 -15.01 0.85 14.60
CA GLU A 171 -15.72 0.19 13.51
C GLU A 171 -15.91 1.15 12.33
N ALA A 172 -15.67 0.68 11.11
CA ALA A 172 -15.95 1.47 9.92
C ALA A 172 -17.46 1.41 9.58
N VAL A 173 -18.08 2.55 9.55
CA VAL A 173 -19.52 2.73 9.34
C VAL A 173 -19.78 3.67 8.16
N HIS A 174 -20.98 3.57 7.57
CA HIS A 174 -21.44 4.45 6.50
C HIS A 174 -20.49 4.57 5.30
N PRO A 175 -20.19 3.45 4.60
CA PRO A 175 -19.36 3.52 3.41
C PRO A 175 -20.00 4.42 2.37
N ALA A 176 -19.25 5.37 1.87
CA ALA A 176 -19.67 6.28 0.82
C ALA A 176 -18.59 6.36 -0.26
N ILE A 177 -19.00 6.54 -1.50
CA ILE A 177 -18.09 6.98 -2.55
C ILE A 177 -17.88 8.47 -2.29
N PRO A 178 -16.62 8.92 -2.13
CA PRO A 178 -16.37 10.33 -1.87
C PRO A 178 -16.82 11.19 -3.06
N PRO A 179 -17.33 12.40 -2.81
CA PRO A 179 -17.80 13.28 -3.88
C PRO A 179 -16.69 13.75 -4.83
N ILE A 180 -15.44 13.61 -4.36
CA ILE A 180 -14.24 13.91 -5.15
C ILE A 180 -14.05 12.83 -6.22
N GLY A 181 -13.96 13.25 -7.47
CA GLY A 181 -13.70 12.35 -8.60
C GLY A 181 -14.87 11.46 -9.01
N GLU A 182 -16.04 11.58 -8.40
CA GLU A 182 -17.20 10.72 -8.68
C GLU A 182 -17.51 10.66 -10.18
N ASN A 183 -17.50 11.80 -10.86
CA ASN A 183 -17.74 11.90 -12.30
C ASN A 183 -16.56 11.40 -13.16
N LYS A 184 -15.36 11.26 -12.60
CA LYS A 184 -14.15 10.83 -13.32
C LYS A 184 -13.96 9.32 -13.30
N THR A 185 -14.61 8.64 -12.36
CA THR A 185 -14.38 7.20 -12.10
C THR A 185 -15.34 6.29 -12.87
N ILE A 186 -16.31 6.84 -13.59
CA ILE A 186 -17.25 6.04 -14.38
C ILE A 186 -16.48 5.25 -15.45
N GLY A 187 -16.53 3.92 -15.36
CA GLY A 187 -15.90 3.02 -16.31
C GLY A 187 -14.38 2.85 -16.18
N LYS A 188 -13.73 3.42 -15.14
CA LYS A 188 -12.31 3.29 -14.89
C LYS A 188 -12.03 2.64 -13.54
N ALA A 189 -10.92 1.90 -13.47
CA ALA A 189 -10.36 1.43 -12.21
C ALA A 189 -9.62 2.58 -11.51
N GLU A 190 -9.99 2.87 -10.27
CA GLU A 190 -9.38 3.94 -9.48
C GLU A 190 -8.67 3.37 -8.26
N LYS A 191 -7.41 3.74 -8.11
CA LYS A 191 -6.54 3.29 -7.01
C LYS A 191 -5.59 4.40 -6.58
N ASN A 192 -4.99 4.20 -5.42
CA ASN A 192 -3.90 5.04 -4.90
C ASN A 192 -4.26 6.51 -4.65
N TRP A 193 -5.53 6.79 -4.41
CA TRP A 193 -5.93 8.07 -3.87
C TRP A 193 -5.50 8.17 -2.41
N CYS A 194 -5.20 9.39 -1.95
CA CYS A 194 -4.87 9.63 -0.55
C CYS A 194 -5.62 10.86 -0.06
N PHE A 195 -6.64 10.63 0.76
CA PHE A 195 -7.41 11.71 1.39
C PHE A 195 -6.65 12.28 2.59
N PHE A 196 -6.78 13.58 2.79
CA PHE A 196 -6.21 14.31 3.93
C PHE A 196 -6.96 15.63 4.17
N SER A 197 -6.86 16.15 5.38
CA SER A 197 -7.38 17.48 5.71
C SER A 197 -6.27 18.53 5.56
N HIS A 198 -6.59 19.65 4.95
CA HIS A 198 -5.71 20.81 4.86
C HIS A 198 -6.53 22.11 4.85
N LYS A 199 -6.25 23.02 5.81
CA LYS A 199 -6.97 24.29 5.99
C LYS A 199 -8.49 24.07 6.10
N ASP A 200 -8.88 23.11 6.96
CA ASP A 200 -10.27 22.71 7.22
C ASP A 200 -11.07 22.28 5.98
N GLU A 201 -10.35 21.88 4.91
CA GLU A 201 -10.96 21.29 3.72
C GLU A 201 -10.47 19.86 3.54
N LEU A 202 -11.38 18.98 3.09
CA LEU A 202 -11.01 17.64 2.61
C LEU A 202 -10.36 17.76 1.23
N LYS A 203 -9.17 17.19 1.12
CA LYS A 203 -8.39 17.11 -0.11
C LYS A 203 -8.03 15.69 -0.45
N CYS A 204 -7.72 15.46 -1.71
CA CYS A 204 -7.31 14.17 -2.22
C CYS A 204 -6.09 14.32 -3.14
N LEU A 205 -5.00 13.62 -2.85
CA LEU A 205 -3.98 13.35 -3.85
C LEU A 205 -4.56 12.36 -4.86
N TYR A 206 -5.02 12.86 -6.01
CA TYR A 206 -5.70 12.06 -7.03
C TYR A 206 -4.72 11.35 -7.94
N SER A 207 -3.71 12.04 -8.43
CA SER A 207 -2.62 11.47 -9.23
C SER A 207 -1.28 12.06 -8.80
N THR A 208 -0.18 11.43 -9.21
CA THR A 208 1.18 11.87 -8.91
C THR A 208 1.84 12.57 -10.08
N ARG A 209 1.32 12.40 -11.31
CA ARG A 209 2.02 12.88 -12.49
C ARG A 209 1.08 13.34 -13.60
N PRO A 210 0.80 14.65 -13.67
CA PRO A 210 1.14 15.66 -12.67
C PRO A 210 0.55 15.34 -11.30
N LEU A 211 1.04 15.95 -10.24
CA LEU A 211 0.37 15.86 -8.95
C LEU A 211 -0.94 16.63 -9.05
N VAL A 212 -2.03 15.92 -9.01
CA VAL A 212 -3.37 16.48 -9.01
C VAL A 212 -3.95 16.37 -7.62
N ILE A 213 -4.34 17.52 -7.06
CA ILE A 213 -5.00 17.61 -5.77
C ILE A 213 -6.42 18.08 -6.01
N GLU A 214 -7.38 17.25 -5.64
CA GLU A 214 -8.81 17.57 -5.75
C GLU A 214 -9.37 17.97 -4.38
N CYS A 215 -10.35 18.86 -4.39
CA CYS A 215 -11.09 19.32 -3.22
C CYS A 215 -12.60 19.15 -3.46
N GLU A 216 -13.39 19.09 -2.37
CA GLU A 216 -14.85 18.90 -2.43
C GLU A 216 -15.60 19.93 -3.30
N LYS A 217 -15.04 21.12 -3.51
CA LYS A 217 -15.66 22.22 -4.26
C LYS A 217 -15.22 22.27 -5.72
N ASP A 218 -14.90 21.14 -6.35
CA ASP A 218 -14.43 21.04 -7.74
C ASP A 218 -13.19 21.90 -8.07
N LYS A 219 -12.41 22.28 -7.05
CA LYS A 219 -11.15 22.96 -7.23
C LYS A 219 -10.06 21.92 -7.41
N THR A 220 -9.40 21.97 -8.54
CA THR A 220 -8.26 21.11 -8.84
C THR A 220 -6.98 21.96 -8.82
N THR A 221 -6.00 21.54 -8.05
CA THR A 221 -4.63 22.11 -8.09
C THR A 221 -3.74 21.11 -8.83
N ASN A 222 -2.99 21.61 -9.82
CA ASN A 222 -2.01 20.82 -10.55
C ASN A 222 -0.61 21.31 -10.22
N VAL A 223 0.27 20.40 -9.84
CA VAL A 223 1.69 20.68 -9.59
C VAL A 223 2.51 19.90 -10.61
N ASP A 224 3.43 20.58 -11.28
CA ASP A 224 4.36 19.90 -12.17
C ASP A 224 5.27 18.98 -11.35
N THR A 225 5.28 17.73 -11.75
CA THR A 225 6.07 16.67 -11.14
C THR A 225 6.99 15.98 -12.15
N SER A 226 7.28 16.63 -13.28
CA SER A 226 8.18 16.08 -14.33
C SER A 226 9.57 15.73 -13.79
N ILE A 227 10.02 16.42 -12.74
CA ILE A 227 11.28 16.14 -12.05
C ILE A 227 11.35 14.71 -11.51
N LEU A 228 10.21 14.05 -11.22
CA LEU A 228 10.20 12.65 -10.76
C LEU A 228 10.79 11.69 -11.81
N ASP A 229 10.84 12.07 -13.08
CA ASP A 229 11.44 11.27 -14.13
C ASP A 229 12.92 11.03 -13.92
N THR A 230 13.61 11.96 -13.29
CA THR A 230 15.03 11.81 -12.95
C THR A 230 15.29 10.67 -11.97
N VAL A 231 14.29 10.31 -11.16
CA VAL A 231 14.37 9.22 -10.17
C VAL A 231 13.74 7.94 -10.69
N THR A 232 12.60 8.04 -11.39
CA THR A 232 11.79 6.89 -11.79
C THR A 232 12.14 6.35 -13.18
N GLY A 233 13.01 7.05 -13.93
CA GLY A 233 13.31 6.69 -15.32
C GLY A 233 12.08 6.74 -16.22
N GLY A 234 11.11 7.63 -15.92
CA GLY A 234 9.86 7.75 -16.69
C GLY A 234 8.78 6.72 -16.35
N SER A 235 9.01 5.87 -15.35
CA SER A 235 8.00 4.89 -14.90
C SER A 235 6.77 5.57 -14.32
N ALA A 236 5.60 4.94 -14.49
CA ALA A 236 4.36 5.43 -13.88
C ALA A 236 4.47 5.46 -12.35
N THR A 237 4.05 6.57 -11.77
CA THR A 237 4.09 6.83 -10.33
C THR A 237 2.70 6.84 -9.72
N PHE A 238 2.61 6.49 -8.43
CA PHE A 238 1.36 6.39 -7.69
C PHE A 238 1.52 6.95 -6.28
N ASN A 239 0.47 7.56 -5.73
CA ASN A 239 0.48 8.00 -4.33
C ASN A 239 0.52 6.80 -3.38
N SER A 240 1.25 6.93 -2.28
CA SER A 240 1.41 5.86 -1.30
C SER A 240 0.56 6.07 -0.04
N LEU A 241 0.66 7.25 0.55
CA LEU A 241 -0.03 7.60 1.80
C LEU A 241 -0.39 9.10 1.82
N PRO A 242 -1.26 9.54 2.75
CA PRO A 242 -1.54 10.96 2.96
C PRO A 242 -0.27 11.78 3.21
N PRO A 243 -0.18 13.03 2.74
CA PRO A 243 1.00 13.86 2.93
C PRO A 243 1.25 14.16 4.41
N ILE A 244 2.52 14.24 4.80
CA ILE A 244 2.91 14.59 6.17
C ILE A 244 3.29 16.07 6.23
N SER A 245 2.58 16.83 7.07
CA SER A 245 2.85 18.25 7.27
C SER A 245 4.03 18.47 8.21
N LEU A 246 4.96 19.34 7.81
CA LEU A 246 6.09 19.78 8.61
C LEU A 246 5.99 21.27 9.03
N GLY A 247 4.83 21.90 8.82
CA GLY A 247 4.60 23.31 9.12
C GLY A 247 5.11 24.29 8.05
N TYR A 248 6.22 23.99 7.39
CA TYR A 248 6.79 24.79 6.29
C TYR A 248 6.57 24.16 4.91
N GLY A 249 6.07 22.95 4.86
CA GLY A 249 5.75 22.20 3.65
C GLY A 249 5.21 20.82 3.99
N HIS A 250 5.00 20.02 2.95
CA HIS A 250 4.47 18.67 3.11
C HIS A 250 5.38 17.66 2.41
N ILE A 251 5.68 16.55 3.10
CA ILE A 251 6.32 15.41 2.47
C ILE A 251 5.23 14.56 1.81
N VAL A 252 5.40 14.29 0.53
CA VAL A 252 4.55 13.41 -0.27
C VAL A 252 5.33 12.15 -0.61
N PHE A 253 4.75 11.00 -0.31
CA PHE A 253 5.33 9.71 -0.61
C PHE A 253 4.66 9.12 -1.84
N TYR A 254 5.48 8.63 -2.76
CA TYR A 254 5.02 8.02 -3.98
C TYR A 254 5.76 6.71 -4.24
N HIS A 255 5.13 5.82 -4.95
CA HIS A 255 5.78 4.60 -5.39
C HIS A 255 5.73 4.47 -6.91
N TRP A 256 6.67 3.73 -7.41
CA TRP A 256 6.66 3.29 -8.80
C TRP A 256 7.09 1.84 -8.88
N LYS A 257 6.84 1.25 -10.01
CA LYS A 257 7.23 -0.11 -10.31
C LYS A 257 7.89 -0.17 -11.66
N HIS A 258 8.89 -1.02 -11.75
CA HIS A 258 9.45 -1.36 -13.04
C HIS A 258 9.54 -2.88 -13.18
N MET A 259 9.53 -3.31 -14.42
CA MET A 259 9.78 -4.70 -14.75
C MET A 259 11.26 -4.88 -15.05
N THR A 260 11.84 -5.91 -14.48
CA THR A 260 13.21 -6.34 -14.76
C THR A 260 13.23 -7.80 -15.15
N LYS A 261 14.28 -8.22 -15.83
CA LYS A 261 14.50 -9.63 -16.18
C LYS A 261 15.70 -10.16 -15.41
N ASP A 262 15.59 -11.41 -14.98
CA ASP A 262 16.75 -12.12 -14.44
C ASP A 262 17.60 -12.75 -15.56
N ASN A 263 18.66 -13.45 -15.17
CA ASN A 263 19.58 -14.12 -16.09
C ASN A 263 18.91 -15.24 -16.90
N THR A 264 17.72 -15.70 -16.48
CA THR A 264 16.95 -16.74 -17.17
C THR A 264 15.92 -16.13 -18.13
N GLY A 265 15.82 -14.78 -18.19
CA GLY A 265 14.88 -14.05 -19.02
C GLY A 265 13.49 -13.88 -18.40
N LEU A 266 13.27 -14.36 -17.18
CA LEU A 266 11.99 -14.19 -16.48
C LEU A 266 11.80 -12.75 -16.05
N THR A 267 10.60 -12.24 -16.25
CA THR A 267 10.22 -10.86 -15.90
C THR A 267 9.70 -10.78 -14.47
N TYR A 268 10.19 -9.81 -13.72
CA TYR A 268 9.81 -9.54 -12.33
C TYR A 268 9.32 -8.10 -12.18
N LEU A 269 8.40 -7.91 -11.24
CA LEU A 269 7.88 -6.62 -10.87
C LEU A 269 8.51 -6.18 -9.55
N LEU A 270 9.29 -5.10 -9.60
CA LEU A 270 9.93 -4.49 -8.44
C LEU A 270 9.25 -3.17 -8.12
N TYR A 271 8.98 -2.94 -6.84
CA TYR A 271 8.41 -1.71 -6.32
C TYR A 271 9.45 -0.88 -5.60
N HIS A 272 9.34 0.43 -5.73
CA HIS A 272 10.20 1.41 -5.09
C HIS A 272 9.34 2.48 -4.43
N LEU A 273 9.78 2.95 -3.28
CA LEU A 273 9.19 4.07 -2.55
C LEU A 273 10.10 5.28 -2.66
N GLY A 274 9.57 6.42 -3.05
CA GLY A 274 10.24 7.71 -3.06
C GLY A 274 9.51 8.75 -2.23
N ALA A 275 10.17 9.88 -2.01
CA ALA A 275 9.60 11.03 -1.35
C ALA A 275 10.02 12.33 -2.04
N TYR A 276 9.13 13.32 -2.00
CA TYR A 276 9.43 14.71 -2.35
C TYR A 276 8.69 15.64 -1.40
N MET A 277 9.10 16.89 -1.37
CA MET A 277 8.42 17.92 -0.59
C MET A 277 7.76 18.93 -1.51
N VAL A 278 6.54 19.28 -1.17
CA VAL A 278 5.83 20.43 -1.74
C VAL A 278 5.77 21.57 -0.72
N ASP A 279 5.56 22.79 -1.20
CA ASP A 279 5.33 23.93 -0.33
C ASP A 279 4.02 23.79 0.47
N LYS A 280 3.83 24.68 1.45
CA LYS A 280 2.67 24.65 2.36
C LYS A 280 1.31 24.77 1.67
N ASP A 281 1.26 25.28 0.46
CA ASP A 281 0.04 25.55 -0.30
C ASP A 281 -0.14 24.58 -1.48
N PHE A 282 0.75 23.58 -1.62
CA PHE A 282 0.75 22.59 -2.70
C PHE A 282 0.85 23.25 -4.09
N THR A 283 1.68 24.27 -4.26
CA THR A 283 1.82 24.96 -5.54
C THR A 283 3.02 24.49 -6.36
N LYS A 284 4.06 23.98 -5.70
CA LYS A 284 5.28 23.49 -6.35
C LYS A 284 6.03 22.46 -5.53
N ILE A 285 6.80 21.61 -6.21
CA ILE A 285 7.82 20.79 -5.56
C ILE A 285 8.98 21.69 -5.15
N THR A 286 9.43 21.56 -3.91
CA THR A 286 10.56 22.31 -3.35
C THR A 286 11.81 21.47 -3.23
N HIS A 287 11.66 20.18 -2.91
CA HIS A 287 12.76 19.23 -2.72
C HIS A 287 12.36 17.84 -3.21
N ILE A 288 13.34 17.04 -3.58
CA ILE A 288 13.16 15.66 -4.00
C ILE A 288 14.25 14.77 -3.41
N ASP A 289 13.91 13.53 -3.02
CA ASP A 289 14.93 12.52 -2.75
C ASP A 289 15.40 11.94 -4.09
N PRO A 290 16.68 12.07 -4.44
CA PRO A 290 17.21 11.58 -5.70
C PRO A 290 17.32 10.05 -5.75
N LYS A 291 17.06 9.38 -4.66
CA LYS A 291 17.12 7.92 -4.54
C LYS A 291 15.85 7.38 -3.85
N PRO A 292 15.43 6.15 -4.16
CA PRO A 292 14.34 5.52 -3.42
C PRO A 292 14.69 5.39 -1.93
N LEU A 293 13.68 5.57 -1.09
CA LEU A 293 13.76 5.31 0.35
C LEU A 293 13.82 3.80 0.61
N PHE A 294 12.93 3.09 -0.07
CA PHE A 294 12.86 1.63 -0.04
C PHE A 294 12.72 1.08 -1.45
N SER A 295 13.36 -0.05 -1.67
CA SER A 295 13.31 -0.77 -2.95
C SER A 295 13.12 -2.24 -2.71
N GLY A 296 12.16 -2.86 -3.40
CA GLY A 296 12.08 -4.31 -3.53
C GLY A 296 13.27 -4.85 -4.30
N SER A 297 13.66 -6.07 -4.02
CA SER A 297 14.77 -6.75 -4.69
C SER A 297 14.33 -8.12 -5.19
N LEU A 298 14.91 -8.58 -6.29
CA LEU A 298 14.74 -9.96 -6.75
C LEU A 298 15.11 -10.99 -5.69
N ASN A 299 15.99 -10.60 -4.76
CA ASN A 299 16.42 -11.45 -3.66
C ASN A 299 15.39 -11.54 -2.52
N ASP A 300 14.36 -10.69 -2.51
CA ASP A 300 13.34 -10.65 -1.46
C ASP A 300 12.20 -11.64 -1.71
N ARG A 301 12.19 -12.33 -2.82
CA ARG A 301 11.17 -13.34 -3.12
C ARG A 301 11.22 -14.47 -2.10
N LEU A 302 10.09 -14.69 -1.46
CA LEU A 302 9.94 -15.78 -0.49
C LEU A 302 9.61 -17.11 -1.16
N ILE A 303 8.76 -17.08 -2.19
CA ILE A 303 8.18 -18.27 -2.80
C ILE A 303 8.15 -18.10 -4.31
N SER A 304 8.47 -19.18 -5.02
CA SER A 304 8.17 -19.32 -6.45
C SER A 304 7.54 -20.70 -6.71
N TRP A 305 6.76 -20.82 -7.77
CA TRP A 305 6.20 -22.08 -8.24
C TRP A 305 6.85 -22.47 -9.55
N THR A 306 7.15 -23.74 -9.66
CA THR A 306 7.69 -24.33 -10.88
C THR A 306 6.70 -25.36 -11.43
N ASN A 307 6.61 -25.49 -12.76
CA ASN A 307 5.88 -26.59 -13.41
C ASN A 307 6.71 -27.91 -13.37
N ALA A 308 6.17 -28.96 -13.96
CA ALA A 308 6.85 -30.27 -14.04
C ALA A 308 8.21 -30.20 -14.75
N ASP A 309 8.39 -29.24 -15.67
CA ASP A 309 9.62 -29.04 -16.43
C ASP A 309 10.65 -28.17 -15.69
N GLY A 310 10.34 -27.75 -14.45
CA GLY A 310 11.22 -26.91 -13.63
C GLY A 310 11.15 -25.41 -13.97
N ASN A 311 10.27 -24.97 -14.86
CA ASN A 311 10.10 -23.57 -15.21
C ASN A 311 9.30 -22.83 -14.15
N ILE A 312 9.70 -21.61 -13.81
CA ILE A 312 8.95 -20.75 -12.89
C ILE A 312 7.67 -20.29 -13.59
N VAL A 313 6.51 -20.62 -13.02
CA VAL A 313 5.19 -20.25 -13.54
C VAL A 313 4.51 -19.16 -12.75
N SER A 314 4.95 -18.91 -11.53
CA SER A 314 4.49 -17.77 -10.71
C SER A 314 5.49 -17.42 -9.62
N PHE A 315 5.41 -16.21 -9.08
CA PHE A 315 6.30 -15.72 -8.04
C PHE A 315 5.61 -14.67 -7.17
N GLN A 316 6.11 -14.48 -5.96
CA GLN A 316 5.69 -13.41 -5.08
C GLN A 316 6.35 -12.09 -5.51
N PRO A 317 5.62 -10.95 -5.49
CA PRO A 317 6.20 -9.65 -5.86
C PRO A 317 7.19 -9.18 -4.80
N ALA A 318 8.16 -8.38 -5.23
CA ALA A 318 9.09 -7.70 -4.34
C ALA A 318 8.56 -6.28 -4.05
N VAL A 319 7.82 -6.14 -2.96
CA VAL A 319 7.10 -4.92 -2.58
C VAL A 319 7.53 -4.45 -1.21
N ILE A 320 7.86 -3.17 -1.07
CA ILE A 320 7.99 -2.48 0.22
C ILE A 320 7.25 -1.16 0.09
N LEU A 321 6.03 -1.08 0.62
CA LEU A 321 5.15 0.08 0.45
C LEU A 321 4.47 0.50 1.76
N PRO A 322 4.40 1.82 2.04
CA PRO A 322 3.61 2.38 3.12
C PRO A 322 2.19 2.73 2.66
N PHE A 323 1.27 2.71 3.62
CA PHE A 323 -0.11 3.18 3.41
C PHE A 323 -0.55 4.18 4.49
N GLY A 324 0.23 4.37 5.54
CA GLY A 324 -0.01 5.35 6.59
C GLY A 324 1.27 5.71 7.33
N ALA A 325 1.34 6.97 7.78
CA ALA A 325 2.42 7.46 8.62
C ALA A 325 1.97 8.70 9.39
N TYR A 326 2.68 8.98 10.49
CA TYR A 326 2.53 10.20 11.27
C TYR A 326 3.87 10.58 11.90
N VAL A 327 3.96 11.79 12.42
CA VAL A 327 5.12 12.24 13.21
C VAL A 327 4.73 12.26 14.68
N GLU A 328 5.53 11.61 15.51
CA GLU A 328 5.39 11.60 16.96
C GLU A 328 6.67 12.16 17.57
N ASN A 329 6.55 13.30 18.23
CA ASN A 329 7.69 14.11 18.69
C ASN A 329 8.57 14.51 17.50
N THR A 330 9.73 13.86 17.34
CA THR A 330 10.68 14.09 16.24
C THR A 330 10.80 12.89 15.31
N ASP A 331 10.04 11.83 15.56
CA ASP A 331 10.15 10.60 14.80
C ASP A 331 9.04 10.45 13.78
N LEU A 332 9.41 10.07 12.57
CA LEU A 332 8.50 9.51 11.60
C LEU A 332 8.15 8.08 12.02
N VAL A 333 6.87 7.80 12.14
CA VAL A 333 6.30 6.47 12.34
C VAL A 333 5.53 6.11 11.08
N MET A 334 6.00 5.10 10.35
CA MET A 334 5.44 4.68 9.07
C MET A 334 5.16 3.19 9.07
N SER A 335 3.98 2.79 8.67
CA SER A 335 3.68 1.38 8.45
C SER A 335 4.13 0.93 7.07
N LEU A 336 4.75 -0.23 6.98
CA LEU A 336 5.23 -0.82 5.74
C LEU A 336 4.61 -2.20 5.51
N GLY A 337 4.06 -2.39 4.31
CA GLY A 337 3.75 -3.71 3.77
C GLY A 337 4.96 -4.25 3.01
N VAL A 338 5.29 -5.52 3.24
CA VAL A 338 6.46 -6.18 2.65
C VAL A 338 6.01 -7.43 1.89
N ASN A 339 6.33 -7.48 0.62
CA ASN A 339 6.11 -8.63 -0.27
C ASN A 339 4.65 -9.12 -0.35
N ASP A 340 3.68 -8.22 -0.11
CA ASP A 340 2.24 -8.56 0.01
C ASP A 340 1.97 -9.77 0.92
N ALA A 341 2.80 -9.93 1.95
CA ALA A 341 2.74 -11.04 2.90
C ALA A 341 2.89 -10.61 4.35
N PHE A 342 3.71 -9.59 4.61
CA PHE A 342 4.06 -9.13 5.96
C PHE A 342 3.79 -7.65 6.11
N MET A 343 3.72 -7.23 7.36
CA MET A 343 3.65 -5.83 7.72
C MET A 343 4.47 -5.53 8.96
N GLY A 344 4.86 -4.27 9.08
CA GLY A 344 5.59 -3.77 10.23
C GLY A 344 5.56 -2.26 10.32
N VAL A 345 6.24 -1.73 11.31
CA VAL A 345 6.39 -0.31 11.57
C VAL A 345 7.86 0.08 11.43
N PHE A 346 8.10 1.08 10.61
CA PHE A 346 9.38 1.77 10.49
C PHE A 346 9.34 3.03 11.32
N ARG A 347 10.38 3.27 12.13
CA ARG A 347 10.59 4.49 12.91
C ARG A 347 11.96 5.07 12.61
N CYS A 348 12.04 6.35 12.35
CA CYS A 348 13.31 7.08 12.24
C CYS A 348 13.11 8.54 12.64
N PRO A 349 14.16 9.26 13.06
CA PRO A 349 14.10 10.70 13.16
C PRO A 349 13.70 11.32 11.82
N ILE A 350 12.66 12.17 11.84
CA ILE A 350 12.14 12.79 10.59
C ILE A 350 13.21 13.62 9.89
N GLU A 351 14.14 14.19 10.64
CA GLU A 351 15.27 14.95 10.09
C GLU A 351 16.18 14.11 9.16
N ASN A 352 16.30 12.79 9.40
CA ASN A 352 17.08 11.91 8.54
C ASN A 352 16.47 11.83 7.14
N LEU A 353 15.14 11.80 7.06
CA LEU A 353 14.44 11.87 5.78
C LEU A 353 14.60 13.25 5.13
N VAL A 354 14.42 14.33 5.91
CA VAL A 354 14.52 15.70 5.39
C VAL A 354 15.93 15.98 4.86
N LYS A 355 16.99 15.52 5.51
CA LYS A 355 18.38 15.67 5.05
C LYS A 355 18.67 15.00 3.70
N ARG A 356 17.89 14.02 3.28
CA ARG A 356 18.02 13.35 1.97
C ARG A 356 17.40 14.15 0.85
N LEU A 357 16.43 15.00 1.17
CA LEU A 357 15.70 15.80 0.19
C LEU A 357 16.60 16.95 -0.31
N THR A 358 16.88 16.98 -1.59
CA THR A 358 17.66 18.02 -2.26
C THR A 358 16.75 19.07 -2.88
N PRO A 359 17.09 20.37 -2.80
CA PRO A 359 16.30 21.41 -3.44
C PRO A 359 16.13 21.18 -4.94
N VAL A 360 14.94 21.45 -5.44
CA VAL A 360 14.65 21.51 -6.88
C VAL A 360 14.95 22.93 -7.35
N THR A 361 15.91 23.06 -8.25
CA THR A 361 16.34 24.34 -8.84
C THR A 361 15.52 24.71 -10.07
#